data_6621b74704ec64e96b848c8551f3ed59
#
_entry.id   6621b74704ec64e96b848c8551f3ed59
#
_cell.length_a   1.000
_cell.length_b   1.000
_cell.length_c   1.000
_cell.angle_alpha   90.00
_cell.angle_beta   90.00
_cell.angle_gamma   90.00
#
_symmetry.space_group_name_H-M   'P 1'
#
loop_
_entity.id
_entity.type
_entity.pdbx_description
1 polymer ?
#
loop_
_entity_poly.entity_id
_entity_poly.type
_entity_poly.pdbx_seq_one_letter_code
_entity_poly.pdbx_strand_id
1 'polypeptide(L)'
;MKLGMFYWPCGHHIAAWRHPRGVADSGENLPHLIELAKLAERGLFDMFFMADSVSFWRGSLDSLSRDSHTAWIEPFTLMGALAQHTKHLGLVCTATSTYEQPFFLARRFASLDLISGGRSGWNLVTTGNEAAAQSFG
;
A
#
# COMPACT_ATOMS: atom_id res chain seq x y z
N MET A 1 3.72 21.10 -10.67
CA MET A 1 2.63 20.16 -10.34
C MET A 1 3.27 18.95 -9.70
N LYS A 2 2.67 18.41 -8.64
CA LYS A 2 3.15 17.17 -8.00
C LYS A 2 2.31 16.00 -8.48
N LEU A 3 2.94 14.88 -8.83
CA LEU A 3 2.29 13.69 -9.35
C LEU A 3 2.47 12.52 -8.39
N GLY A 4 1.36 11.91 -7.98
CA GLY A 4 1.37 10.70 -7.18
C GLY A 4 0.93 9.49 -8.00
N MET A 5 1.66 8.40 -7.91
CA MET A 5 1.20 7.11 -8.38
C MET A 5 0.39 6.45 -7.26
N PHE A 6 -0.92 6.40 -7.40
CA PHE A 6 -1.76 5.61 -6.51
C PHE A 6 -1.77 4.16 -6.97
N TYR A 7 -1.12 3.31 -6.20
CA TYR A 7 -1.08 1.88 -6.48
C TYR A 7 -2.24 1.16 -5.81
N TRP A 8 -2.93 0.34 -6.60
CA TRP A 8 -3.94 -0.60 -6.14
C TRP A 8 -3.68 -1.95 -6.79
N PRO A 9 -3.56 -3.06 -6.03
CA PRO A 9 -3.28 -4.38 -6.60
C PRO A 9 -4.21 -4.74 -7.74
N CYS A 10 -3.68 -5.31 -8.80
CA CYS A 10 -4.41 -5.68 -10.03
C CYS A 10 -5.13 -4.52 -10.75
N GLY A 11 -4.97 -3.26 -10.29
CA GLY A 11 -5.60 -2.08 -10.87
C GLY A 11 -6.93 -1.70 -10.23
N HIS A 12 -7.38 -0.47 -10.51
CA HIS A 12 -8.56 0.13 -9.85
C HIS A 12 -9.91 -0.42 -10.32
N HIS A 13 -9.96 -1.02 -11.51
CA HIS A 13 -11.19 -1.63 -12.00
C HIS A 13 -11.39 -3.00 -11.34
N ILE A 14 -12.57 -3.26 -10.80
CA ILE A 14 -12.89 -4.48 -10.05
C ILE A 14 -12.58 -5.79 -10.81
N ALA A 15 -12.60 -5.76 -12.13
CA ALA A 15 -12.27 -6.91 -12.97
C ALA A 15 -10.89 -6.79 -13.67
N ALA A 16 -10.02 -5.87 -13.22
CA ALA A 16 -8.73 -5.61 -13.86
C ALA A 16 -7.81 -6.85 -13.88
N TRP A 17 -7.89 -7.69 -12.84
CA TRP A 17 -7.16 -8.95 -12.75
C TRP A 17 -7.46 -9.93 -13.89
N ARG A 18 -8.63 -9.78 -14.57
CA ARG A 18 -9.02 -10.61 -15.71
C ARG A 18 -8.41 -10.14 -17.05
N HIS A 19 -7.77 -8.97 -17.05
CA HIS A 19 -7.16 -8.45 -18.27
C HIS A 19 -5.95 -9.32 -18.65
N PRO A 20 -5.76 -9.67 -19.95
CA PRO A 20 -4.67 -10.55 -20.39
C PRO A 20 -3.26 -10.06 -20.02
N ARG A 21 -3.09 -8.75 -19.81
CA ARG A 21 -1.83 -8.14 -19.34
C ARG A 21 -1.85 -7.84 -17.84
N GLY A 22 -2.89 -8.28 -17.11
CA GLY A 22 -2.96 -8.14 -15.66
C GLY A 22 -1.94 -9.06 -14.98
N VAL A 23 -1.36 -8.56 -13.88
CA VAL A 23 -0.50 -9.35 -13.00
C VAL A 23 -1.34 -9.76 -11.81
N ALA A 24 -1.83 -11.01 -11.83
CA ALA A 24 -2.85 -11.47 -10.86
C ALA A 24 -2.36 -11.46 -9.40
N ASP A 25 -1.07 -11.68 -9.18
CA ASP A 25 -0.40 -11.67 -7.88
C ASP A 25 0.24 -10.31 -7.54
N SER A 26 -0.14 -9.25 -8.22
CA SER A 26 0.53 -7.95 -8.14
C SER A 26 0.59 -7.36 -6.72
N GLY A 27 -0.34 -7.71 -5.84
CA GLY A 27 -0.33 -7.28 -4.44
C GLY A 27 0.78 -7.93 -3.60
N GLU A 28 1.22 -9.13 -3.97
CA GLU A 28 2.17 -9.97 -3.25
C GLU A 28 3.52 -10.10 -3.98
N ASN A 29 3.58 -9.75 -5.25
CA ASN A 29 4.74 -9.90 -6.13
C ASN A 29 5.73 -8.76 -5.92
N LEU A 30 6.61 -8.89 -4.91
CA LEU A 30 7.59 -7.86 -4.59
C LEU A 30 8.51 -7.48 -5.77
N PRO A 31 9.02 -8.40 -6.62
CA PRO A 31 9.76 -8.01 -7.82
C PRO A 31 8.98 -7.09 -8.75
N HIS A 32 7.70 -7.38 -8.99
CA HIS A 32 6.82 -6.54 -9.80
C HIS A 32 6.64 -5.14 -9.17
N LEU A 33 6.42 -5.06 -7.86
CA LEU A 33 6.27 -3.80 -7.12
C LEU A 33 7.56 -2.94 -7.17
N ILE A 34 8.72 -3.57 -7.07
CA ILE A 34 10.02 -2.90 -7.23
C ILE A 34 10.15 -2.30 -8.63
N GLU A 35 9.83 -3.04 -9.67
CA GLU A 35 9.90 -2.52 -11.04
C GLU A 35 8.89 -1.39 -11.30
N LEU A 36 7.69 -1.45 -10.72
CA LEU A 36 6.72 -0.36 -10.78
C LEU A 36 7.23 0.90 -10.07
N ALA A 37 7.82 0.76 -8.88
CA ALA A 37 8.39 1.89 -8.16
C ALA A 37 9.54 2.55 -8.94
N LYS A 38 10.45 1.75 -9.52
CA LYS A 38 11.51 2.25 -10.41
C LYS A 38 10.95 2.92 -11.65
N LEU A 39 9.87 2.38 -12.23
CA LEU A 39 9.22 2.98 -13.38
C LEU A 39 8.59 4.33 -13.03
N ALA A 40 7.91 4.42 -11.89
CA ALA A 40 7.35 5.67 -11.38
C ALA A 40 8.45 6.72 -11.16
N GLU A 41 9.57 6.33 -10.56
CA GLU A 41 10.72 7.23 -10.37
C GLU A 41 11.32 7.72 -11.69
N ARG A 42 11.52 6.82 -12.67
CA ARG A 42 11.95 7.21 -14.04
C ARG A 42 10.94 8.10 -14.74
N GLY A 43 9.65 7.90 -14.49
CA GLY A 43 8.55 8.73 -14.96
C GLY A 43 8.40 10.07 -14.23
N LEU A 44 9.32 10.39 -13.30
CA LEU A 44 9.32 11.62 -12.51
C LEU A 44 8.06 11.81 -11.66
N PHE A 45 7.48 10.73 -11.19
CA PHE A 45 6.46 10.82 -10.14
C PHE A 45 7.08 11.25 -8.83
N ASP A 46 6.40 12.11 -8.09
CA ASP A 46 6.86 12.61 -6.80
C ASP A 46 6.66 11.59 -5.68
N MET A 47 5.64 10.72 -5.79
CA MET A 47 5.35 9.71 -4.76
C MET A 47 4.73 8.44 -5.33
N PHE A 48 5.01 7.35 -4.64
CA PHE A 48 4.29 6.09 -4.70
C PHE A 48 3.40 5.99 -3.46
N PHE A 49 2.11 5.85 -3.65
CA PHE A 49 1.12 5.78 -2.60
C PHE A 49 0.35 4.47 -2.68
N MET A 50 0.24 3.78 -1.55
CA MET A 50 -0.56 2.57 -1.42
C MET A 50 -1.63 2.77 -0.35
N ALA A 51 -2.89 2.60 -0.74
CA ALA A 51 -3.99 2.50 0.21
C ALA A 51 -3.92 1.18 0.98
N ASP A 52 -4.48 1.16 2.17
CA ASP A 52 -4.58 -0.03 3.00
C ASP A 52 -5.90 -0.06 3.75
N SER A 53 -6.27 -1.26 4.17
CA SER A 53 -7.39 -1.51 5.06
C SER A 53 -7.01 -2.55 6.09
N VAL A 54 -7.29 -2.27 7.36
CA VAL A 54 -7.07 -3.20 8.47
C VAL A 54 -8.16 -4.26 8.59
N SER A 55 -8.97 -4.42 7.56
CA SER A 55 -10.03 -5.42 7.47
C SER A 55 -10.29 -5.81 6.03
N PHE A 56 -10.80 -7.01 5.84
CA PHE A 56 -11.29 -7.45 4.53
C PHE A 56 -12.58 -6.71 4.16
N TRP A 57 -12.79 -6.52 2.85
CA TRP A 57 -14.06 -6.07 2.33
C TRP A 57 -15.14 -7.08 2.69
N ARG A 58 -16.37 -6.61 2.96
CA ARG A 58 -17.50 -7.50 3.25
C ARG A 58 -17.83 -8.38 2.05
N GLY A 59 -17.93 -9.68 2.29
CA GLY A 59 -18.29 -10.65 1.27
C GLY A 59 -18.37 -12.05 1.86
N SER A 60 -18.92 -12.99 1.10
CA SER A 60 -18.83 -14.42 1.45
C SER A 60 -17.40 -14.91 1.25
N LEU A 61 -17.00 -15.99 1.93
CA LEU A 61 -15.69 -16.62 1.72
C LEU A 61 -15.47 -16.99 0.25
N ASP A 62 -16.52 -17.42 -0.45
CA ASP A 62 -16.45 -17.73 -1.88
C ASP A 62 -16.16 -16.48 -2.73
N SER A 63 -16.77 -15.33 -2.41
CA SER A 63 -16.48 -14.08 -3.13
C SER A 63 -15.07 -13.56 -2.81
N LEU A 64 -14.65 -13.62 -1.55
CA LEU A 64 -13.32 -13.19 -1.13
C LEU A 64 -12.20 -14.06 -1.72
N SER A 65 -12.42 -15.36 -1.84
CA SER A 65 -11.45 -16.29 -2.46
C SER A 65 -11.21 -16.03 -3.96
N ARG A 66 -12.07 -15.25 -4.59
CA ARG A 66 -11.99 -14.88 -6.01
C ARG A 66 -11.64 -13.40 -6.24
N ASP A 67 -11.37 -12.67 -5.16
CA ASP A 67 -11.03 -11.25 -5.21
C ASP A 67 -9.51 -11.08 -5.08
N SER A 68 -8.91 -10.50 -6.09
CA SER A 68 -7.47 -10.18 -6.11
C SER A 68 -7.08 -9.04 -5.15
N HIS A 69 -8.06 -8.36 -4.57
CA HIS A 69 -7.83 -7.26 -3.61
C HIS A 69 -7.87 -7.73 -2.14
N THR A 70 -7.78 -9.04 -1.89
CA THR A 70 -7.77 -9.59 -0.53
C THR A 70 -6.38 -9.82 0.03
N ALA A 71 -5.35 -9.85 -0.80
CA ALA A 71 -3.99 -10.13 -0.39
C ALA A 71 -3.01 -9.11 -0.97
N TRP A 72 -2.26 -8.47 -0.10
CA TRP A 72 -1.15 -7.57 -0.46
C TRP A 72 -0.15 -7.45 0.68
N ILE A 73 1.06 -7.01 0.32
CA ILE A 73 2.11 -6.71 1.31
C ILE A 73 1.71 -5.47 2.10
N GLU A 74 1.82 -5.53 3.41
CA GLU A 74 1.51 -4.40 4.31
C GLU A 74 2.35 -3.17 3.95
N PRO A 75 1.75 -1.95 3.91
CA PRO A 75 2.39 -0.78 3.33
C PRO A 75 3.73 -0.37 3.96
N PHE A 76 3.90 -0.41 5.27
CA PHE A 76 5.20 -0.05 5.88
C PHE A 76 6.30 -1.02 5.48
N THR A 77 5.97 -2.31 5.47
CA THR A 77 6.89 -3.37 5.06
C THR A 77 7.28 -3.21 3.59
N LEU A 78 6.29 -2.96 2.73
CA LEU A 78 6.53 -2.72 1.31
C LEU A 78 7.37 -1.46 1.08
N MET A 79 7.01 -0.33 1.68
CA MET A 79 7.74 0.93 1.48
C MET A 79 9.16 0.86 2.01
N GLY A 80 9.41 0.11 3.09
CA GLY A 80 10.75 -0.18 3.57
C GLY A 80 11.61 -0.94 2.54
N ALA A 81 11.01 -1.91 1.84
CA ALA A 81 11.67 -2.61 0.74
C ALA A 81 11.91 -1.69 -0.46
N LEU A 82 10.89 -0.95 -0.91
CA LEU A 82 10.99 -0.02 -2.05
C LEU A 82 12.00 1.10 -1.82
N ALA A 83 12.20 1.52 -0.56
CA ALA A 83 13.18 2.54 -0.18
C ALA A 83 14.59 2.18 -0.63
N GLN A 84 14.93 0.89 -0.66
CA GLN A 84 16.26 0.40 -1.06
C GLN A 84 16.43 0.36 -2.59
N HIS A 85 15.36 0.48 -3.36
CA HIS A 85 15.35 0.38 -4.82
C HIS A 85 15.05 1.70 -5.53
N THR A 86 14.77 2.76 -4.77
CA THR A 86 14.48 4.12 -5.26
C THR A 86 15.33 5.16 -4.53
N LYS A 87 15.52 6.33 -5.15
CA LYS A 87 16.37 7.41 -4.59
C LYS A 87 15.61 8.71 -4.32
N HIS A 88 14.57 9.00 -5.09
CA HIS A 88 13.88 10.29 -5.06
C HIS A 88 12.37 10.16 -4.83
N LEU A 89 11.80 9.00 -5.13
CA LEU A 89 10.37 8.73 -5.04
C LEU A 89 9.91 8.78 -3.57
N GLY A 90 8.93 9.63 -3.25
CA GLY A 90 8.27 9.65 -1.95
C GLY A 90 7.50 8.34 -1.73
N LEU A 91 7.51 7.85 -0.52
CA LEU A 91 6.94 6.55 -0.13
C LEU A 91 5.82 6.77 0.88
N VAL A 92 4.57 6.69 0.41
CA VAL A 92 3.40 7.05 1.21
C VAL A 92 2.65 5.81 1.66
N CYS A 93 2.64 5.59 2.99
CA CYS A 93 1.90 4.51 3.63
C CYS A 93 0.53 4.99 4.11
N THR A 94 -0.50 4.17 3.92
CA THR A 94 -1.74 4.33 4.66
C THR A 94 -1.58 3.72 6.05
N ALA A 95 -1.99 4.46 7.08
CA ALA A 95 -2.08 3.95 8.44
C ALA A 95 -3.24 4.62 9.19
N THR A 96 -4.00 3.80 9.90
CA THR A 96 -5.16 4.28 10.66
C THR A 96 -4.75 4.83 12.02
N SER A 97 -5.31 5.98 12.39
CA SER A 97 -5.17 6.54 13.73
C SER A 97 -6.20 6.00 14.73
N THR A 98 -7.17 5.21 14.27
CA THR A 98 -8.25 4.68 15.13
C THR A 98 -7.76 3.53 16.01
N TYR A 99 -6.99 2.59 15.44
CA TYR A 99 -6.59 1.36 16.12
C TYR A 99 -5.10 1.30 16.47
N GLU A 100 -4.31 2.14 15.83
CA GLU A 100 -2.86 2.14 16.03
C GLU A 100 -2.46 3.08 17.18
N GLN A 101 -1.57 2.60 18.03
CA GLN A 101 -1.03 3.42 19.12
C GLN A 101 -0.13 4.53 18.56
N PRO A 102 -0.29 5.80 18.97
CA PRO A 102 0.46 6.93 18.40
C PRO A 102 1.98 6.76 18.47
N PHE A 103 2.48 6.19 19.55
CA PHE A 103 3.92 5.92 19.71
C PHE A 103 4.44 4.93 18.66
N PHE A 104 3.70 3.86 18.38
CA PHE A 104 4.12 2.87 17.38
C PHE A 104 4.04 3.43 15.97
N LEU A 105 3.02 4.24 15.66
CA LEU A 105 2.94 4.94 14.39
C LEU A 105 4.14 5.88 14.21
N ALA A 106 4.41 6.74 15.18
CA ALA A 106 5.53 7.66 15.13
C ALA A 106 6.86 6.93 14.93
N ARG A 107 7.07 5.83 15.66
CA ARG A 107 8.29 5.00 15.54
C ARG A 107 8.42 4.36 14.16
N ARG A 108 7.34 3.84 13.58
CA ARG A 108 7.37 3.23 12.24
C ARG A 108 7.68 4.28 11.17
N PHE A 109 7.01 5.43 11.21
CA PHE A 109 7.28 6.52 10.27
C PHE A 109 8.70 7.07 10.40
N ALA A 110 9.19 7.29 11.63
CA ALA A 110 10.57 7.72 11.84
C ALA A 110 11.59 6.69 11.30
N SER A 111 11.31 5.40 11.46
CA SER A 111 12.16 4.34 10.91
C SER A 111 12.14 4.34 9.38
N LEU A 112 10.96 4.45 8.78
CA LEU A 112 10.83 4.52 7.32
C LEU A 112 11.50 5.79 6.77
N ASP A 113 11.36 6.90 7.47
CA ASP A 113 11.99 8.16 7.09
C ASP A 113 13.52 8.04 7.08
N LEU A 114 14.08 7.46 8.14
CA LEU A 114 15.52 7.20 8.24
C LEU A 114 16.00 6.26 7.12
N ILE A 115 15.32 5.13 6.90
CA ILE A 115 15.67 4.14 5.87
C ILE A 115 15.58 4.75 4.46
N SER A 116 14.59 5.59 4.22
CA SER A 116 14.36 6.20 2.90
C SER A 116 15.15 7.49 2.66
N GLY A 117 15.82 8.03 3.68
CA GLY A 117 16.52 9.32 3.59
C GLY A 117 15.57 10.50 3.46
N GLY A 118 14.52 10.56 4.30
CA GLY A 118 13.59 11.69 4.36
C GLY A 118 12.45 11.64 3.33
N ARG A 119 12.07 10.45 2.85
CA ARG A 119 11.06 10.28 1.79
C ARG A 119 9.77 9.64 2.27
N SER A 120 9.60 9.41 3.57
CA SER A 120 8.38 8.82 4.10
C SER A 120 7.20 9.80 4.05
N GLY A 121 6.01 9.28 3.79
CA GLY A 121 4.76 10.03 3.81
C GLY A 121 3.65 9.22 4.48
N TRP A 122 2.71 9.92 5.08
CA TRP A 122 1.58 9.32 5.78
C TRP A 122 0.26 9.70 5.15
N ASN A 123 -0.46 8.73 4.64
CA ASN A 123 -1.89 8.84 4.39
C ASN A 123 -2.62 8.52 5.70
N LEU A 124 -2.87 9.55 6.51
CA LEU A 124 -3.60 9.43 7.76
C LEU A 124 -5.08 9.18 7.49
N VAL A 125 -5.57 8.06 7.99
CA VAL A 125 -6.99 7.71 7.88
C VAL A 125 -7.60 7.43 9.25
N THR A 126 -8.91 7.66 9.36
CA THR A 126 -9.75 7.18 10.45
C THR A 126 -10.58 6.01 9.93
N THR A 127 -10.60 4.92 10.68
CA THR A 127 -11.31 3.70 10.27
C THR A 127 -12.61 3.57 11.06
N GLY A 128 -13.73 3.59 10.37
CA GLY A 128 -15.07 3.58 10.96
C GLY A 128 -15.94 2.40 10.51
N ASN A 129 -15.34 1.30 10.02
CA ASN A 129 -16.12 0.13 9.61
C ASN A 129 -16.11 -0.98 10.69
N GLU A 130 -17.21 -1.71 10.76
CA GLU A 130 -17.41 -2.78 11.74
C GLU A 130 -16.43 -3.94 11.57
N ALA A 131 -16.06 -4.29 10.34
CA ALA A 131 -15.12 -5.39 10.11
C ALA A 131 -13.72 -5.06 10.66
N ALA A 132 -13.30 -3.81 10.56
CA ALA A 132 -12.05 -3.36 11.19
C ALA A 132 -12.16 -3.41 12.72
N ALA A 133 -13.29 -2.99 13.30
CA ALA A 133 -13.49 -3.09 14.75
C ALA A 133 -13.36 -4.54 15.23
N GLN A 134 -13.94 -5.49 14.52
CA GLN A 134 -13.84 -6.92 14.84
C GLN A 134 -12.40 -7.46 14.78
N SER A 135 -11.55 -6.91 13.92
CA SER A 135 -10.14 -7.30 13.84
C SER A 135 -9.32 -6.89 15.08
N PHE A 136 -9.82 -5.94 15.87
CA PHE A 136 -9.14 -5.42 17.04
C PHE A 136 -9.88 -5.71 18.38
N GLY A 137 -10.94 -6.52 18.36
CA GLY A 137 -11.76 -6.88 19.52
C GLY A 137 -12.79 -5.82 19.84
#